data_328ea1272dff5728923cee98b43cedda
#
_entry.id   328ea1272dff5728923cee98b43cedda
#
_cell.length_a   1.000
_cell.length_b   1.000
_cell.length_c   1.000
_cell.angle_alpha   90.00
_cell.angle_beta   90.00
_cell.angle_gamma   90.00
#
_symmetry.space_group_name_H-M   'P 1'
#
loop_
_entity.id
_entity.type
_entity.pdbx_description
1 polymer ?
#
loop_
_entity_poly.entity_id
_entity_poly.type
_entity_poly.pdbx_seq_one_letter_code
_entity_poly.pdbx_strand_id
1 'polypeptide(L)'
;SGEVVFKYISKHAPEGVRPIFNIGRDARPEVIKRLKTLGEVVYYEDELFKFYFLMADKIISSSAGEFTINAMEKDRPYFIDLYNFDFYFMNHGVNCGDCSNWLNKFNKNIHIFFNTGVKERQAIIDGRYDYTEDQCVITGLPRFDALYEDTRKQLLILPSWRRSISGAYDEKTSSVYFDGFVETDYFKFYNGLINDERLLSKMREKGYKGLFCLHPIFMKQYVDFQNNDVFDVNEGFVDYNKVFAESAAMVTDYSTIAFDFAYLKKPIVYTQFDQKQFYEDQVYDKGFFEYETDGFGPVCYDLDSAVNELVELIDNDCKNKYIDRVENFFVNID
;
A
#
# COMPACT_ATOMS: atom_id res chain seq x y z
N SER A 1 -4.15 -6.55 -6.10
CA SER A 1 -4.14 -6.41 -7.59
C SER A 1 -4.19 -7.76 -8.30
N GLY A 2 -3.29 -8.71 -8.03
CA GLY A 2 -3.21 -9.99 -8.77
C GLY A 2 -4.50 -10.78 -8.83
N GLU A 3 -5.22 -10.95 -7.70
CA GLU A 3 -6.49 -11.67 -7.66
C GLU A 3 -7.58 -10.98 -8.52
N VAL A 4 -7.65 -9.66 -8.51
CA VAL A 4 -8.64 -8.89 -9.31
C VAL A 4 -8.41 -9.14 -10.80
N VAL A 5 -7.15 -9.04 -11.24
CA VAL A 5 -6.76 -9.31 -12.63
C VAL A 5 -7.02 -10.78 -12.99
N PHE A 6 -6.65 -11.72 -12.13
CA PHE A 6 -6.90 -13.15 -12.36
C PHE A 6 -8.39 -13.45 -12.54
N LYS A 7 -9.24 -12.89 -11.66
CA LYS A 7 -10.69 -13.00 -11.74
C LYS A 7 -11.23 -12.47 -13.08
N TYR A 8 -10.71 -11.33 -13.53
CA TYR A 8 -11.13 -10.73 -14.79
C TYR A 8 -10.67 -11.59 -15.98
N ILE A 9 -9.37 -11.92 -16.06
CA ILE A 9 -8.82 -12.70 -17.19
C ILE A 9 -9.45 -14.10 -17.25
N SER A 10 -9.68 -14.78 -16.12
CA SER A 10 -10.32 -16.09 -16.10
C SER A 10 -11.73 -16.10 -16.72
N LYS A 11 -12.41 -14.94 -16.77
CA LYS A 11 -13.75 -14.79 -17.36
C LYS A 11 -13.76 -14.25 -18.78
N HIS A 12 -12.74 -13.44 -19.14
CA HIS A 12 -12.74 -12.62 -20.35
C HIS A 12 -11.54 -12.86 -21.25
N ALA A 13 -10.66 -13.81 -20.92
CA ALA A 13 -9.50 -14.10 -21.75
C ALA A 13 -9.91 -14.51 -23.16
N PRO A 14 -9.17 -14.06 -24.20
CA PRO A 14 -9.35 -14.56 -25.55
C PRO A 14 -9.12 -16.07 -25.65
N GLU A 15 -9.66 -16.69 -26.70
CA GLU A 15 -9.38 -18.10 -27.01
C GLU A 15 -7.87 -18.35 -27.12
N GLY A 16 -7.39 -19.43 -26.51
CA GLY A 16 -5.97 -19.80 -26.46
C GLY A 16 -5.18 -19.21 -25.28
N VAL A 17 -5.75 -18.27 -24.53
CA VAL A 17 -5.12 -17.74 -23.30
C VAL A 17 -5.49 -18.59 -22.09
N ARG A 18 -4.51 -19.14 -21.39
CA ARG A 18 -4.68 -19.93 -20.16
C ARG A 18 -4.12 -19.17 -18.97
N PRO A 19 -4.96 -18.53 -18.15
CA PRO A 19 -4.51 -17.86 -16.93
C PRO A 19 -4.20 -18.87 -15.84
N ILE A 20 -3.03 -18.69 -15.19
CA ILE A 20 -2.58 -19.52 -14.07
C ILE A 20 -2.19 -18.57 -12.94
N PHE A 21 -2.68 -18.83 -11.73
CA PHE A 21 -2.32 -18.05 -10.55
C PHE A 21 -1.32 -18.82 -9.69
N ASN A 22 -0.18 -18.17 -9.38
CA ASN A 22 0.77 -18.75 -8.44
C ASN A 22 0.65 -18.11 -7.05
N ILE A 23 0.79 -18.93 -6.01
CA ILE A 23 0.67 -18.51 -4.62
C ILE A 23 1.53 -19.41 -3.71
N GLY A 24 1.94 -18.90 -2.54
CA GLY A 24 2.61 -19.72 -1.52
C GLY A 24 1.65 -20.68 -0.83
N ARG A 25 2.17 -21.81 -0.37
CA ARG A 25 1.40 -22.81 0.43
C ARG A 25 1.04 -22.28 1.81
N ASP A 26 1.80 -21.32 2.33
CA ASP A 26 1.59 -20.62 3.59
C ASP A 26 0.46 -19.58 3.54
N ALA A 27 -0.08 -19.28 2.34
CA ALA A 27 -1.22 -18.38 2.20
C ALA A 27 -2.45 -18.90 2.93
N ARG A 28 -3.30 -17.99 3.40
CA ARG A 28 -4.52 -18.36 4.14
C ARG A 28 -5.41 -19.31 3.34
N PRO A 29 -5.88 -20.42 3.96
CA PRO A 29 -6.64 -21.44 3.26
C PRO A 29 -7.89 -20.95 2.53
N GLU A 30 -8.59 -19.96 3.10
CA GLU A 30 -9.76 -19.33 2.47
C GLU A 30 -9.41 -18.57 1.19
N VAL A 31 -8.22 -17.95 1.12
CA VAL A 31 -7.74 -17.28 -0.10
C VAL A 31 -7.45 -18.30 -1.19
N ILE A 32 -6.72 -19.37 -0.85
CA ILE A 32 -6.43 -20.46 -1.79
C ILE A 32 -7.73 -21.09 -2.31
N LYS A 33 -8.68 -21.37 -1.41
CA LYS A 33 -9.98 -21.92 -1.81
C LYS A 33 -10.73 -21.00 -2.77
N ARG A 34 -10.76 -19.70 -2.50
CA ARG A 34 -11.39 -18.70 -3.35
C ARG A 34 -10.72 -18.62 -4.73
N LEU A 35 -9.38 -18.55 -4.78
CA LEU A 35 -8.65 -18.52 -6.05
C LEU A 35 -8.92 -19.75 -6.92
N LYS A 36 -8.98 -20.95 -6.32
CA LYS A 36 -9.30 -22.20 -7.04
C LYS A 36 -10.72 -22.22 -7.65
N THR A 37 -11.63 -21.38 -7.17
CA THR A 37 -12.96 -21.24 -7.83
C THR A 37 -12.89 -20.34 -9.06
N LEU A 38 -11.84 -19.53 -9.22
CA LEU A 38 -11.66 -18.63 -10.36
C LEU A 38 -10.91 -19.29 -11.52
N GLY A 39 -10.02 -20.23 -11.25
CA GLY A 39 -9.21 -20.86 -12.27
C GLY A 39 -8.10 -21.75 -11.71
N GLU A 40 -7.10 -22.02 -12.54
CA GLU A 40 -5.96 -22.85 -12.17
C GLU A 40 -5.02 -22.11 -11.21
N VAL A 41 -4.65 -22.81 -10.13
CA VAL A 41 -3.75 -22.31 -9.09
C VAL A 41 -2.59 -23.29 -8.89
N VAL A 42 -1.38 -22.78 -8.93
CA VAL A 42 -0.13 -23.52 -8.66
C VAL A 42 0.60 -22.90 -7.49
N TYR A 43 1.49 -23.68 -6.88
CA TYR A 43 2.30 -23.19 -5.78
C TYR A 43 3.75 -23.01 -6.23
N TYR A 44 4.39 -21.88 -5.82
CA TYR A 44 5.75 -21.62 -6.28
C TYR A 44 6.82 -22.54 -5.67
N GLU A 45 6.46 -23.32 -4.70
CA GLU A 45 7.30 -24.40 -4.18
C GLU A 45 7.29 -25.67 -5.05
N ASP A 46 6.38 -25.75 -6.05
CA ASP A 46 6.21 -26.94 -6.90
C ASP A 46 7.01 -26.86 -8.20
N GLU A 47 7.52 -27.99 -8.67
CA GLU A 47 8.16 -28.09 -9.98
C GLU A 47 7.21 -27.72 -11.14
N LEU A 48 5.90 -27.92 -10.94
CA LEU A 48 4.89 -27.51 -11.92
C LEU A 48 4.88 -26.00 -12.13
N PHE A 49 5.12 -25.19 -11.09
CA PHE A 49 5.26 -23.74 -11.21
C PHE A 49 6.46 -23.37 -12.10
N LYS A 50 7.62 -24.01 -11.89
CA LYS A 50 8.82 -23.78 -12.68
C LYS A 50 8.59 -24.12 -14.17
N PHE A 51 7.88 -25.23 -14.42
CA PHE A 51 7.49 -25.60 -15.78
C PHE A 51 6.60 -24.53 -16.44
N TYR A 52 5.54 -24.08 -15.77
CA TYR A 52 4.67 -23.04 -16.29
C TYR A 52 5.38 -21.69 -16.45
N PHE A 53 6.29 -21.37 -15.54
CA PHE A 53 7.10 -20.17 -15.64
C PHE A 53 7.94 -20.14 -16.92
N LEU A 54 8.60 -21.26 -17.27
CA LEU A 54 9.39 -21.38 -18.50
C LEU A 54 8.53 -21.37 -19.78
N MET A 55 7.27 -21.79 -19.68
CA MET A 55 6.33 -21.84 -20.80
C MET A 55 5.45 -20.59 -20.90
N ALA A 56 5.60 -19.64 -19.98
CA ALA A 56 4.77 -18.44 -19.95
C ALA A 56 5.15 -17.48 -21.10
N ASP A 57 4.16 -16.97 -21.83
CA ASP A 57 4.33 -15.84 -22.74
C ASP A 57 4.27 -14.50 -21.97
N LYS A 58 3.54 -14.46 -20.87
CA LYS A 58 3.32 -13.24 -20.11
C LYS A 58 3.31 -13.54 -18.61
N ILE A 59 4.01 -12.69 -17.85
CA ILE A 59 3.96 -12.66 -16.40
C ILE A 59 3.34 -11.33 -15.98
N ILE A 60 2.26 -11.39 -15.18
CA ILE A 60 1.58 -10.21 -14.66
C ILE A 60 1.70 -10.24 -13.14
N SER A 61 2.35 -9.24 -12.54
CA SER A 61 2.51 -9.20 -11.08
C SER A 61 2.52 -7.79 -10.53
N SER A 62 2.08 -7.67 -9.28
CA SER A 62 2.24 -6.44 -8.48
C SER A 62 3.58 -6.39 -7.72
N SER A 63 4.41 -7.43 -7.83
CA SER A 63 5.77 -7.46 -7.30
C SER A 63 6.78 -7.63 -8.45
N ALA A 64 7.91 -6.92 -8.36
CA ALA A 64 9.06 -7.08 -9.23
C ALA A 64 10.27 -7.71 -8.47
N GLY A 65 10.00 -8.41 -7.37
CA GLY A 65 11.01 -9.16 -6.63
C GLY A 65 11.59 -10.32 -7.43
N GLU A 66 12.78 -10.79 -7.04
CA GLU A 66 13.46 -11.90 -7.72
C GLU A 66 12.57 -13.15 -7.81
N PHE A 67 11.84 -13.47 -6.75
CA PHE A 67 10.92 -14.61 -6.72
C PHE A 67 9.81 -14.55 -7.80
N THR A 68 9.48 -13.33 -8.30
CA THR A 68 8.46 -13.15 -9.35
C THR A 68 9.03 -13.38 -10.75
N ILE A 69 10.24 -12.91 -11.00
CA ILE A 69 10.86 -12.89 -12.35
C ILE A 69 11.96 -13.94 -12.52
N ASN A 70 12.18 -14.77 -11.50
CA ASN A 70 13.24 -15.78 -11.49
C ASN A 70 12.81 -17.04 -10.71
N ALA A 71 11.91 -17.84 -11.27
CA ALA A 71 11.47 -19.10 -10.67
C ALA A 71 12.59 -20.16 -10.54
N MET A 72 13.70 -20.01 -11.29
CA MET A 72 14.83 -20.93 -11.23
C MET A 72 15.86 -20.58 -10.16
N GLU A 73 15.69 -19.46 -9.46
CA GLU A 73 16.56 -19.04 -8.36
C GLU A 73 18.06 -19.11 -8.72
N LYS A 74 18.83 -19.91 -7.96
CA LYS A 74 20.28 -20.15 -8.19
C LYS A 74 20.58 -20.81 -9.51
N ASP A 75 19.65 -21.54 -10.10
CA ASP A 75 19.81 -22.26 -11.36
C ASP A 75 19.53 -21.38 -12.59
N ARG A 76 19.10 -20.12 -12.38
CA ARG A 76 18.83 -19.15 -13.44
C ARG A 76 19.87 -19.11 -14.57
N PRO A 77 21.21 -19.14 -14.29
CA PRO A 77 22.20 -19.09 -15.36
C PRO A 77 22.09 -20.22 -16.38
N TYR A 78 21.52 -21.36 -15.99
CA TYR A 78 21.32 -22.51 -16.89
C TYR A 78 20.04 -22.44 -17.71
N PHE A 79 19.10 -21.56 -17.32
CA PHE A 79 17.76 -21.46 -17.91
C PHE A 79 17.45 -20.10 -18.52
N ILE A 80 18.36 -19.12 -18.41
CA ILE A 80 18.09 -17.73 -18.80
C ILE A 80 17.67 -17.61 -20.28
N ASP A 81 18.22 -18.43 -21.14
CA ASP A 81 17.91 -18.43 -22.57
C ASP A 81 16.49 -18.96 -22.88
N LEU A 82 15.84 -19.59 -21.90
CA LEU A 82 14.46 -20.06 -22.00
C LEU A 82 13.45 -19.05 -21.48
N TYR A 83 13.90 -17.94 -20.88
CA TYR A 83 13.02 -16.88 -20.39
C TYR A 83 12.53 -16.05 -21.60
N ASN A 84 11.34 -16.38 -22.07
CA ASN A 84 10.75 -15.75 -23.25
C ASN A 84 9.38 -15.10 -22.93
N PHE A 85 9.24 -14.51 -21.77
CA PHE A 85 8.01 -13.87 -21.36
C PHE A 85 8.12 -12.34 -21.36
N ASP A 86 7.01 -11.68 -21.63
CA ASP A 86 6.83 -10.26 -21.37
C ASP A 86 6.41 -10.06 -19.92
N PHE A 87 7.12 -9.21 -19.16
CA PHE A 87 6.78 -8.90 -17.79
C PHE A 87 5.91 -7.63 -17.70
N TYR A 88 4.69 -7.79 -17.18
CA TYR A 88 3.72 -6.72 -16.94
C TYR A 88 3.69 -6.40 -15.46
N PHE A 89 4.18 -5.22 -15.09
CA PHE A 89 4.30 -4.82 -13.70
C PHE A 89 3.17 -3.88 -13.29
N MET A 90 2.23 -4.38 -12.49
CA MET A 90 1.06 -3.63 -12.00
C MET A 90 1.35 -2.73 -10.80
N ASN A 91 2.55 -2.85 -10.22
CA ASN A 91 2.91 -2.25 -8.94
C ASN A 91 2.01 -2.70 -7.76
N HIS A 92 2.51 -2.52 -6.53
CA HIS A 92 1.76 -2.80 -5.30
C HIS A 92 1.37 -1.51 -4.54
N GLY A 93 1.77 -0.36 -5.04
CA GLY A 93 1.48 0.98 -4.54
C GLY A 93 1.97 2.02 -5.52
N VAL A 94 1.64 3.27 -5.30
CA VAL A 94 2.18 4.38 -6.08
C VAL A 94 3.66 4.58 -5.72
N ASN A 95 4.53 4.72 -6.70
CA ASN A 95 5.95 4.94 -6.48
C ASN A 95 6.24 6.40 -6.12
N CYS A 96 5.87 6.81 -4.89
CA CYS A 96 6.11 8.17 -4.41
C CYS A 96 7.60 8.51 -4.24
N GLY A 97 8.41 7.52 -3.85
CA GLY A 97 9.87 7.63 -3.75
C GLY A 97 10.58 7.23 -5.04
N ASP A 98 11.84 7.63 -5.19
CA ASP A 98 12.68 7.14 -6.29
C ASP A 98 13.16 5.71 -6.00
N CYS A 99 12.66 4.76 -6.78
CA CYS A 99 13.00 3.34 -6.75
C CYS A 99 13.89 2.91 -7.92
N SER A 100 14.44 3.84 -8.70
CA SER A 100 15.21 3.57 -9.92
C SER A 100 16.46 2.72 -9.70
N ASN A 101 17.04 2.75 -8.50
CA ASN A 101 18.21 1.96 -8.14
C ASN A 101 17.99 0.44 -8.30
N TRP A 102 16.76 -0.05 -8.11
CA TRP A 102 16.44 -1.48 -8.21
C TRP A 102 15.35 -1.79 -9.24
N LEU A 103 14.51 -0.81 -9.60
CA LEU A 103 13.34 -0.99 -10.48
C LEU A 103 13.59 -0.50 -11.92
N ASN A 104 14.85 -0.20 -12.27
CA ASN A 104 15.19 0.22 -13.62
C ASN A 104 15.09 -0.94 -14.62
N LYS A 105 15.06 -0.60 -15.91
CA LYS A 105 14.92 -1.53 -17.03
C LYS A 105 16.00 -2.62 -17.06
N PHE A 106 17.23 -2.29 -16.71
CA PHE A 106 18.34 -3.24 -16.73
C PHE A 106 18.22 -4.32 -15.65
N ASN A 107 17.59 -3.97 -14.52
CA ASN A 107 17.39 -4.91 -13.42
C ASN A 107 16.11 -5.75 -13.59
N LYS A 108 15.04 -5.20 -14.18
CA LYS A 108 13.71 -5.83 -14.15
C LYS A 108 13.12 -6.16 -15.52
N ASN A 109 13.61 -5.53 -16.59
CA ASN A 109 13.14 -5.72 -17.97
C ASN A 109 11.60 -5.75 -18.09
N ILE A 110 10.94 -4.76 -17.48
CA ILE A 110 9.48 -4.63 -17.50
C ILE A 110 9.06 -4.28 -18.94
N HIS A 111 8.15 -5.06 -19.51
CA HIS A 111 7.57 -4.81 -20.82
C HIS A 111 6.54 -3.68 -20.76
N ILE A 112 5.61 -3.74 -19.80
CA ILE A 112 4.66 -2.65 -19.51
C ILE A 112 4.68 -2.36 -18.01
N PHE A 113 4.89 -1.08 -17.69
CA PHE A 113 4.86 -0.52 -16.36
C PHE A 113 3.54 0.23 -16.18
N PHE A 114 2.63 -0.31 -15.37
CA PHE A 114 1.35 0.34 -15.10
C PHE A 114 1.49 1.42 -14.04
N ASN A 115 0.95 2.59 -14.30
CA ASN A 115 0.99 3.76 -13.45
C ASN A 115 -0.42 4.20 -13.03
N THR A 116 -0.52 4.93 -11.94
CA THR A 116 -1.80 5.41 -11.39
C THR A 116 -2.19 6.79 -11.90
N GLY A 117 -1.21 7.63 -12.19
CA GLY A 117 -1.43 9.01 -12.59
C GLY A 117 -0.32 9.57 -13.47
N VAL A 118 -0.58 10.76 -14.01
CA VAL A 118 0.33 11.43 -14.96
C VAL A 118 1.68 11.75 -14.34
N LYS A 119 1.69 12.27 -13.10
CA LYS A 119 2.94 12.61 -12.39
C LYS A 119 3.80 11.39 -12.11
N GLU A 120 3.21 10.26 -11.71
CA GLU A 120 3.95 9.01 -11.51
C GLU A 120 4.57 8.52 -12.81
N ARG A 121 3.77 8.46 -13.89
CA ARG A 121 4.25 8.08 -15.22
C ARG A 121 5.43 8.97 -15.66
N GLN A 122 5.29 10.28 -15.53
CA GLN A 122 6.32 11.23 -15.94
C GLN A 122 7.61 11.04 -15.11
N ALA A 123 7.49 10.82 -13.80
CA ALA A 123 8.63 10.55 -12.94
C ALA A 123 9.40 9.27 -13.32
N ILE A 124 8.70 8.24 -13.81
CA ILE A 124 9.32 7.02 -14.31
C ILE A 124 10.07 7.30 -15.63
N ILE A 125 9.46 8.06 -16.55
CA ILE A 125 10.03 8.37 -17.87
C ILE A 125 11.25 9.29 -17.74
N ASP A 126 11.15 10.35 -16.95
CA ASP A 126 12.21 11.35 -16.79
C ASP A 126 13.29 10.93 -15.80
N GLY A 127 13.00 9.92 -14.97
CA GLY A 127 13.92 9.41 -13.95
C GLY A 127 14.95 8.42 -14.48
N ARG A 128 15.73 7.87 -13.58
CA ARG A 128 16.80 6.88 -13.89
C ARG A 128 16.28 5.45 -14.07
N TYR A 129 14.99 5.30 -14.49
CA TYR A 129 14.38 3.99 -14.69
C TYR A 129 14.63 3.40 -16.08
N ASP A 130 14.97 4.25 -17.06
CA ASP A 130 15.27 3.88 -18.46
C ASP A 130 14.10 3.22 -19.21
N TYR A 131 12.85 3.44 -18.76
CA TYR A 131 11.65 3.03 -19.51
C TYR A 131 11.19 4.14 -20.44
N THR A 132 10.64 3.75 -21.60
CA THR A 132 10.13 4.65 -22.62
C THR A 132 8.64 4.95 -22.41
N GLU A 133 8.12 5.97 -23.10
CA GLU A 133 6.72 6.39 -22.98
C GLU A 133 5.72 5.28 -23.31
N ASP A 134 6.03 4.45 -24.31
CA ASP A 134 5.20 3.32 -24.74
C ASP A 134 5.21 2.15 -23.75
N GLN A 135 6.22 2.08 -22.89
CA GLN A 135 6.28 1.10 -21.79
C GLN A 135 5.53 1.54 -20.54
N CYS A 136 5.24 2.84 -20.39
CA CYS A 136 4.59 3.41 -19.20
C CYS A 136 3.13 3.76 -19.50
N VAL A 137 2.19 2.97 -18.98
CA VAL A 137 0.75 3.10 -19.26
C VAL A 137 -0.02 3.48 -18.00
N ILE A 138 -0.91 4.47 -18.11
CA ILE A 138 -1.76 4.89 -16.98
C ILE A 138 -3.05 4.06 -17.01
N THR A 139 -3.27 3.25 -15.98
CA THR A 139 -4.46 2.41 -15.84
C THR A 139 -5.10 2.51 -14.45
N GLY A 140 -4.40 3.10 -13.48
CA GLY A 140 -4.71 2.89 -12.07
C GLY A 140 -4.24 1.52 -11.57
N LEU A 141 -4.48 1.23 -10.30
CA LEU A 141 -4.16 -0.06 -9.69
C LEU A 141 -5.40 -0.97 -9.74
N PRO A 142 -5.28 -2.22 -10.22
CA PRO A 142 -6.43 -3.13 -10.33
C PRO A 142 -7.18 -3.37 -9.01
N ARG A 143 -6.52 -3.15 -7.86
CA ARG A 143 -7.20 -3.29 -6.56
C ARG A 143 -8.20 -2.17 -6.26
N PHE A 144 -8.13 -1.05 -6.98
CA PHE A 144 -9.11 0.02 -6.82
C PHE A 144 -10.52 -0.43 -7.21
N ASP A 145 -10.65 -1.35 -8.18
CA ASP A 145 -11.94 -1.95 -8.57
C ASP A 145 -12.62 -2.74 -7.44
N ALA A 146 -11.89 -3.07 -6.38
CA ALA A 146 -12.43 -3.76 -5.21
C ALA A 146 -12.80 -2.81 -4.06
N LEU A 147 -12.52 -1.53 -4.19
CA LEU A 147 -12.92 -0.51 -3.23
C LEU A 147 -14.43 -0.25 -3.36
N TYR A 148 -15.07 0.03 -2.23
CA TYR A 148 -16.50 0.33 -2.17
C TYR A 148 -16.78 1.31 -1.03
N GLU A 149 -17.96 1.90 -0.99
CA GLU A 149 -18.37 2.83 0.06
C GLU A 149 -19.40 2.20 1.01
N ASP A 150 -19.11 2.28 2.32
CA ASP A 150 -20.02 1.99 3.44
C ASP A 150 -19.67 2.93 4.58
N THR A 151 -19.59 4.24 4.27
CA THR A 151 -19.01 5.25 5.16
C THR A 151 -19.81 5.38 6.47
N ARG A 152 -19.10 5.19 7.57
CA ARG A 152 -19.58 5.34 8.95
C ARG A 152 -18.79 6.45 9.65
N LYS A 153 -19.26 6.89 10.79
CA LYS A 153 -18.56 7.85 11.65
C LYS A 153 -17.33 7.19 12.31
N GLN A 154 -16.33 6.83 11.50
CA GLN A 154 -15.10 6.21 11.95
C GLN A 154 -13.89 7.00 11.46
N LEU A 155 -12.96 7.32 12.36
CA LEU A 155 -11.64 7.84 12.07
C LEU A 155 -10.64 6.69 12.06
N LEU A 156 -9.96 6.46 10.93
CA LEU A 156 -8.92 5.46 10.78
C LEU A 156 -7.54 6.11 10.99
N ILE A 157 -6.72 5.53 11.86
CA ILE A 157 -5.30 5.90 12.01
C ILE A 157 -4.46 4.73 11.53
N LEU A 158 -3.61 4.96 10.53
CA LEU A 158 -2.83 3.90 9.86
C LEU A 158 -1.45 4.42 9.45
N PRO A 159 -0.49 4.50 10.40
CA PRO A 159 0.85 4.99 10.14
C PRO A 159 1.77 3.93 9.56
N SER A 160 2.82 4.37 8.84
CA SER A 160 3.90 3.51 8.38
C SER A 160 4.86 3.14 9.54
N TRP A 161 5.65 2.10 9.29
CA TRP A 161 6.72 1.71 10.21
C TRP A 161 7.92 2.65 10.13
N ARG A 162 8.83 2.52 11.11
CA ARG A 162 10.08 3.28 11.18
C ARG A 162 11.27 2.34 11.22
N ARG A 163 12.17 2.49 10.27
CA ARG A 163 13.41 1.70 10.20
C ARG A 163 14.32 1.95 11.40
N SER A 164 14.35 3.16 11.92
CA SER A 164 15.09 3.52 13.14
C SER A 164 14.67 2.73 14.38
N ILE A 165 13.42 2.20 14.39
CA ILE A 165 12.90 1.39 15.49
C ILE A 165 13.11 -0.10 15.22
N SER A 166 12.72 -0.58 14.04
CA SER A 166 12.69 -2.02 13.72
C SER A 166 13.93 -2.54 13.00
N GLY A 167 14.82 -1.66 12.52
CA GLY A 167 15.89 -2.05 11.61
C GLY A 167 15.38 -2.35 10.20
N ALA A 168 16.14 -3.14 9.43
CA ALA A 168 15.72 -3.55 8.10
C ALA A 168 14.50 -4.48 8.17
N TYR A 169 13.56 -4.25 7.24
CA TYR A 169 12.37 -5.12 7.14
C TYR A 169 12.77 -6.51 6.65
N ASP A 170 12.27 -7.53 7.34
CA ASP A 170 12.16 -8.89 6.86
C ASP A 170 10.89 -9.55 7.47
N GLU A 171 10.50 -10.72 6.96
CA GLU A 171 9.31 -11.43 7.45
C GLU A 171 9.40 -11.83 8.93
N LYS A 172 10.62 -12.04 9.44
CA LYS A 172 10.85 -12.39 10.84
C LYS A 172 10.66 -11.19 11.75
N THR A 173 10.97 -9.98 11.27
CA THR A 173 10.85 -8.73 12.00
C THR A 173 9.39 -8.44 12.39
N SER A 174 8.42 -8.76 11.52
CA SER A 174 6.99 -8.55 11.78
C SER A 174 6.43 -9.34 12.97
N SER A 175 7.18 -10.31 13.49
CA SER A 175 6.78 -11.11 14.64
C SER A 175 7.52 -10.75 15.94
N VAL A 176 8.38 -9.74 15.92
CA VAL A 176 9.23 -9.34 17.05
C VAL A 176 8.57 -8.20 17.83
N TYR A 177 8.69 -8.23 19.16
CA TYR A 177 8.41 -7.11 20.04
C TYR A 177 9.69 -6.28 20.19
N PHE A 178 9.60 -4.98 20.00
CA PHE A 178 10.75 -4.05 20.10
C PHE A 178 10.79 -3.43 21.49
N ASP A 179 11.79 -3.80 22.28
CA ASP A 179 12.02 -3.22 23.60
C ASP A 179 12.32 -1.71 23.49
N GLY A 180 11.78 -0.94 24.46
CA GLY A 180 11.94 0.52 24.44
C GLY A 180 11.05 1.26 23.45
N PHE A 181 10.12 0.59 22.79
CA PHE A 181 9.18 1.21 21.85
C PHE A 181 8.40 2.39 22.45
N VAL A 182 8.00 2.29 23.72
CA VAL A 182 7.26 3.34 24.44
C VAL A 182 8.06 4.63 24.66
N GLU A 183 9.39 4.57 24.55
CA GLU A 183 10.26 5.74 24.65
C GLU A 183 10.44 6.49 23.32
N THR A 184 10.01 5.89 22.21
CA THR A 184 10.15 6.47 20.88
C THR A 184 9.20 7.65 20.68
N ASP A 185 9.60 8.61 19.84
CA ASP A 185 8.73 9.72 19.44
C ASP A 185 7.51 9.21 18.64
N TYR A 186 7.65 8.10 17.93
CA TYR A 186 6.55 7.43 17.24
C TYR A 186 5.45 7.01 18.22
N PHE A 187 5.80 6.29 19.28
CA PHE A 187 4.82 5.89 20.29
C PHE A 187 4.22 7.11 21.00
N LYS A 188 5.06 8.05 21.47
CA LYS A 188 4.61 9.25 22.18
C LYS A 188 3.63 10.05 21.35
N PHE A 189 3.89 10.21 20.04
CA PHE A 189 2.99 10.95 19.15
C PHE A 189 1.64 10.25 19.01
N TYR A 190 1.62 8.97 18.59
CA TYR A 190 0.35 8.28 18.32
C TYR A 190 -0.42 7.95 19.59
N ASN A 191 0.26 7.62 20.70
CA ASN A 191 -0.39 7.46 22.00
C ASN A 191 -0.96 8.79 22.49
N GLY A 192 -0.26 9.89 22.30
CA GLY A 192 -0.75 11.23 22.58
C GLY A 192 -1.99 11.55 21.74
N LEU A 193 -1.97 11.25 20.45
CA LEU A 193 -3.07 11.54 19.53
C LEU A 193 -4.37 10.81 19.89
N ILE A 194 -4.30 9.49 20.16
CA ILE A 194 -5.49 8.70 20.50
C ILE A 194 -6.02 8.94 21.91
N ASN A 195 -5.27 9.68 22.76
CA ASN A 195 -5.65 10.03 24.14
C ASN A 195 -5.79 11.54 24.35
N ASP A 196 -5.73 12.38 23.31
CA ASP A 196 -5.93 13.82 23.45
C ASP A 196 -7.41 14.14 23.72
N GLU A 197 -7.70 14.74 24.87
CA GLU A 197 -9.07 15.01 25.31
C GLU A 197 -9.83 16.00 24.40
N ARG A 198 -9.16 16.86 23.65
CA ARG A 198 -9.81 17.75 22.68
C ARG A 198 -10.41 16.93 21.55
N LEU A 199 -9.62 15.95 21.02
CA LEU A 199 -10.05 15.04 19.97
C LEU A 199 -11.13 14.09 20.50
N LEU A 200 -10.90 13.44 21.64
CA LEU A 200 -11.84 12.49 22.25
C LEU A 200 -13.20 13.13 22.52
N SER A 201 -13.21 14.35 23.12
CA SER A 201 -14.44 15.09 23.41
C SER A 201 -15.20 15.43 22.14
N LYS A 202 -14.51 15.87 21.06
CA LYS A 202 -15.14 16.17 19.77
C LYS A 202 -15.71 14.90 19.11
N MET A 203 -14.98 13.80 19.16
CA MET A 203 -15.45 12.51 18.62
C MET A 203 -16.68 12.00 19.36
N ARG A 204 -16.72 12.10 20.71
CA ARG A 204 -17.91 11.75 21.52
C ARG A 204 -19.09 12.63 21.14
N GLU A 205 -18.89 13.95 21.08
CA GLU A 205 -19.92 14.93 20.71
C GLU A 205 -20.57 14.60 19.36
N LYS A 206 -19.77 14.27 18.36
CA LYS A 206 -20.22 14.00 17.00
C LYS A 206 -20.57 12.51 16.73
N GLY A 207 -20.34 11.63 17.72
CA GLY A 207 -20.63 10.20 17.63
C GLY A 207 -19.65 9.41 16.73
N TYR A 208 -18.40 9.88 16.63
CA TYR A 208 -17.33 9.17 15.93
C TYR A 208 -16.66 8.12 16.81
N LYS A 209 -16.22 7.04 16.19
CA LYS A 209 -15.31 6.05 16.77
C LYS A 209 -13.96 6.11 16.06
N GLY A 210 -12.90 5.70 16.72
CA GLY A 210 -11.56 5.62 16.18
C GLY A 210 -11.10 4.18 16.04
N LEU A 211 -10.39 3.88 14.97
CA LEU A 211 -9.70 2.61 14.77
C LEU A 211 -8.22 2.89 14.51
N PHE A 212 -7.35 2.43 15.40
CA PHE A 212 -5.91 2.55 15.26
C PHE A 212 -5.31 1.23 14.81
N CYS A 213 -4.71 1.21 13.62
CA CYS A 213 -4.10 0.03 13.01
C CYS A 213 -2.60 0.23 12.86
N LEU A 214 -1.82 -0.51 13.61
CA LEU A 214 -0.37 -0.53 13.48
C LEU A 214 0.07 -1.23 12.19
N HIS A 215 1.20 -0.78 11.64
CA HIS A 215 1.86 -1.50 10.55
C HIS A 215 2.21 -2.93 11.01
N PRO A 216 2.14 -3.97 10.13
CA PRO A 216 2.42 -5.37 10.50
C PRO A 216 3.73 -5.60 11.28
N ILE A 217 4.79 -4.84 10.99
CA ILE A 217 6.05 -4.88 11.74
C ILE A 217 5.85 -4.56 13.23
N PHE A 218 4.99 -3.59 13.54
CA PHE A 218 4.70 -3.15 14.91
C PHE A 218 3.47 -3.84 15.52
N MET A 219 2.97 -4.90 14.88
CA MET A 219 1.72 -5.54 15.33
C MET A 219 1.78 -5.97 16.80
N LYS A 220 2.94 -6.45 17.29
CA LYS A 220 3.08 -6.87 18.70
C LYS A 220 3.11 -5.71 19.69
N GLN A 221 3.35 -4.49 19.22
CA GLN A 221 3.33 -3.29 20.05
C GLN A 221 1.89 -2.82 20.36
N TYR A 222 0.85 -3.49 19.84
CA TYR A 222 -0.53 -3.13 20.19
C TYR A 222 -0.77 -3.12 21.71
N VAL A 223 -0.07 -3.98 22.44
CA VAL A 223 -0.14 -4.10 23.90
C VAL A 223 0.35 -2.84 24.65
N ASP A 224 1.18 -2.03 23.99
CA ASP A 224 1.70 -0.78 24.57
C ASP A 224 0.67 0.34 24.51
N PHE A 225 -0.29 0.26 23.59
CA PHE A 225 -1.38 1.21 23.45
C PHE A 225 -2.62 0.73 24.23
N GLN A 226 -3.34 1.67 24.82
CA GLN A 226 -4.55 1.34 25.57
C GLN A 226 -5.79 1.74 24.78
N ASN A 227 -6.74 0.83 24.69
CA ASN A 227 -8.09 1.14 24.23
C ASN A 227 -8.74 2.14 25.20
N ASN A 228 -9.53 3.04 24.63
CA ASN A 228 -10.40 3.91 25.41
C ASN A 228 -11.86 3.81 24.90
N ASP A 229 -12.75 4.64 25.40
CA ASP A 229 -14.16 4.60 25.00
C ASP A 229 -14.43 5.08 23.56
N VAL A 230 -13.43 5.67 22.92
CA VAL A 230 -13.50 6.22 21.54
C VAL A 230 -12.66 5.42 20.57
N PHE A 231 -11.40 5.11 20.92
CA PHE A 231 -10.45 4.40 20.06
C PHE A 231 -10.29 2.93 20.42
N ASP A 232 -10.42 2.09 19.41
CA ASP A 232 -10.01 0.69 19.45
C ASP A 232 -8.63 0.55 18.76
N VAL A 233 -7.69 -0.14 19.41
CA VAL A 233 -6.39 -0.53 18.84
C VAL A 233 -6.53 -1.91 18.26
N ASN A 234 -6.26 -2.04 16.95
CA ASN A 234 -6.43 -3.31 16.24
C ASN A 234 -5.32 -4.31 16.58
N GLU A 235 -5.71 -5.48 17.05
CA GLU A 235 -4.81 -6.56 17.49
C GLU A 235 -4.46 -7.58 16.39
N GLY A 236 -5.06 -7.45 15.20
CA GLY A 236 -4.99 -8.50 14.21
C GLY A 236 -4.93 -8.03 12.76
N PHE A 237 -5.27 -8.95 11.88
CA PHE A 237 -5.32 -8.69 10.46
C PHE A 237 -6.30 -7.57 10.10
N VAL A 238 -5.85 -6.67 9.23
CA VAL A 238 -6.66 -5.57 8.69
C VAL A 238 -7.19 -5.96 7.31
N ASP A 239 -8.51 -5.99 7.16
CA ASP A 239 -9.15 -5.98 5.84
C ASP A 239 -9.23 -4.53 5.35
N TYR A 240 -8.24 -4.12 4.56
CA TYR A 240 -8.11 -2.74 4.09
C TYR A 240 -9.33 -2.26 3.30
N ASN A 241 -9.94 -3.11 2.45
CA ASN A 241 -11.14 -2.70 1.70
C ASN A 241 -12.29 -2.36 2.63
N LYS A 242 -12.48 -3.17 3.67
CA LYS A 242 -13.53 -2.95 4.67
C LYS A 242 -13.27 -1.70 5.50
N VAL A 243 -12.07 -1.56 6.08
CA VAL A 243 -11.77 -0.41 6.96
C VAL A 243 -11.79 0.90 6.18
N PHE A 244 -11.39 0.90 4.90
CA PHE A 244 -11.50 2.08 4.04
C PHE A 244 -12.94 2.41 3.69
N ALA A 245 -13.74 1.39 3.36
CA ALA A 245 -15.16 1.59 3.10
C ALA A 245 -15.87 2.22 4.30
N GLU A 246 -15.61 1.69 5.51
CA GLU A 246 -16.29 2.11 6.74
C GLU A 246 -15.78 3.43 7.33
N SER A 247 -14.56 3.86 7.00
CA SER A 247 -13.98 5.08 7.58
C SER A 247 -14.40 6.35 6.86
N ALA A 248 -14.72 7.41 7.62
CA ALA A 248 -15.05 8.73 7.10
C ALA A 248 -13.80 9.57 6.80
N ALA A 249 -12.71 9.35 7.54
CA ALA A 249 -11.43 10.03 7.37
C ALA A 249 -10.27 9.12 7.75
N MET A 250 -9.08 9.42 7.25
CA MET A 250 -7.85 8.70 7.58
C MET A 250 -6.76 9.63 8.06
N VAL A 251 -6.04 9.19 9.10
CA VAL A 251 -4.75 9.75 9.52
C VAL A 251 -3.66 8.78 9.08
N THR A 252 -2.68 9.26 8.35
CA THR A 252 -1.50 8.48 7.94
C THR A 252 -0.28 9.39 7.89
N ASP A 253 0.85 8.88 7.40
CA ASP A 253 2.09 9.65 7.33
C ASP A 253 2.73 9.58 5.94
N TYR A 254 3.62 8.62 5.68
CA TYR A 254 4.34 8.44 4.40
C TYR A 254 3.82 7.24 3.59
N SER A 255 2.76 6.61 4.05
CA SER A 255 2.25 5.38 3.46
C SER A 255 1.55 5.60 2.12
N THR A 256 1.93 4.82 1.12
CA THR A 256 1.26 4.83 -0.19
C THR A 256 -0.16 4.28 -0.16
N ILE A 257 -0.59 3.70 0.95
CA ILE A 257 -1.98 3.28 1.16
C ILE A 257 -2.96 4.47 1.18
N ALA A 258 -2.43 5.68 1.43
CA ALA A 258 -3.16 6.94 1.29
C ALA A 258 -3.83 7.10 -0.08
N PHE A 259 -3.22 6.57 -1.15
CA PHE A 259 -3.77 6.66 -2.49
C PHE A 259 -5.02 5.80 -2.67
N ASP A 260 -5.10 4.65 -2.03
CA ASP A 260 -6.30 3.81 -2.02
C ASP A 260 -7.46 4.52 -1.32
N PHE A 261 -7.17 5.18 -0.20
CA PHE A 261 -8.18 5.94 0.55
C PHE A 261 -8.60 7.22 -0.19
N ALA A 262 -7.65 7.92 -0.81
CA ALA A 262 -7.90 9.10 -1.63
C ALA A 262 -8.75 8.76 -2.86
N TYR A 263 -8.57 7.59 -3.46
CA TYR A 263 -9.40 7.11 -4.58
C TYR A 263 -10.89 7.05 -4.21
N LEU A 264 -11.22 6.79 -2.95
CA LEU A 264 -12.59 6.89 -2.43
C LEU A 264 -13.05 8.36 -2.17
N LYS A 265 -12.27 9.35 -2.58
CA LYS A 265 -12.53 10.80 -2.40
C LYS A 265 -12.68 11.24 -0.94
N LYS A 266 -12.22 10.42 0.01
CA LYS A 266 -12.32 10.68 1.46
C LYS A 266 -11.13 11.51 1.96
N PRO A 267 -11.33 12.34 3.02
CA PRO A 267 -10.28 13.22 3.53
C PRO A 267 -9.18 12.45 4.27
N ILE A 268 -7.95 12.96 4.12
CA ILE A 268 -6.76 12.44 4.77
C ILE A 268 -6.10 13.55 5.57
N VAL A 269 -5.50 13.23 6.71
CA VAL A 269 -4.59 14.09 7.46
C VAL A 269 -3.24 13.38 7.54
N TYR A 270 -2.17 14.05 7.08
CA TYR A 270 -0.82 13.50 7.13
C TYR A 270 -0.11 13.97 8.41
N THR A 271 0.53 13.03 9.14
CA THR A 271 1.30 13.30 10.35
C THR A 271 2.77 13.03 10.10
N GLN A 272 3.57 14.09 9.91
CA GLN A 272 4.98 14.01 9.54
C GLN A 272 5.89 14.66 10.60
N PHE A 273 5.64 14.37 11.87
CA PHE A 273 6.35 14.93 13.02
C PHE A 273 7.85 14.59 13.05
N ASP A 274 8.26 13.53 12.37
CA ASP A 274 9.62 13.01 12.30
C ASP A 274 10.22 13.05 10.87
N GLN A 275 9.74 13.96 10.02
CA GLN A 275 10.05 14.00 8.58
C GLN A 275 11.55 13.92 8.28
N LYS A 276 12.38 14.67 9.00
CA LYS A 276 13.81 14.67 8.77
C LYS A 276 14.42 13.30 9.01
N GLN A 277 14.11 12.68 10.16
CA GLN A 277 14.63 11.37 10.53
C GLN A 277 14.09 10.29 9.58
N PHE A 278 12.83 10.38 9.20
CA PHE A 278 12.21 9.41 8.27
C PHE A 278 13.00 9.33 6.96
N TYR A 279 13.30 10.46 6.31
CA TYR A 279 14.02 10.47 5.04
C TYR A 279 15.52 10.14 5.19
N GLU A 280 16.16 10.40 6.34
CA GLU A 280 17.52 9.98 6.61
C GLU A 280 17.65 8.46 6.78
N ASP A 281 16.63 7.79 7.31
CA ASP A 281 16.66 6.37 7.65
C ASP A 281 16.10 5.45 6.55
N GLN A 282 15.37 5.97 5.58
CA GLN A 282 14.73 5.16 4.53
C GLN A 282 15.72 4.67 3.46
N VAL A 283 15.31 3.60 2.75
CA VAL A 283 16.10 2.94 1.70
C VAL A 283 15.91 3.56 0.32
N TYR A 284 14.95 4.45 0.15
CA TYR A 284 14.63 5.12 -1.11
C TYR A 284 14.70 6.63 -0.97
N ASP A 285 15.15 7.27 -2.03
CA ASP A 285 15.24 8.71 -2.12
C ASP A 285 13.86 9.36 -2.23
N LYS A 286 13.78 10.67 -1.92
CA LYS A 286 12.59 11.47 -2.17
C LYS A 286 12.28 11.45 -3.67
N GLY A 287 11.04 11.14 -4.01
CA GLY A 287 10.57 11.06 -5.39
C GLY A 287 9.75 12.29 -5.81
N PHE A 288 8.76 12.06 -6.68
CA PHE A 288 7.99 13.14 -7.32
C PHE A 288 6.86 13.71 -6.46
N PHE A 289 6.43 12.99 -5.42
CA PHE A 289 5.23 13.34 -4.65
C PHE A 289 5.58 14.25 -3.47
N GLU A 290 5.09 15.48 -3.51
CA GLU A 290 5.25 16.47 -2.46
C GLU A 290 3.96 16.56 -1.63
N TYR A 291 4.00 16.12 -0.37
CA TYR A 291 2.80 16.03 0.47
C TYR A 291 2.08 17.37 0.63
N GLU A 292 2.79 18.49 0.72
CA GLU A 292 2.18 19.81 0.91
C GLU A 292 1.42 20.29 -0.33
N THR A 293 1.91 20.00 -1.54
CA THR A 293 1.33 20.47 -2.80
C THR A 293 0.50 19.42 -3.51
N ASP A 294 0.89 18.13 -3.42
CA ASP A 294 0.25 17.02 -4.10
C ASP A 294 -0.61 16.17 -3.15
N GLY A 295 -0.36 16.25 -1.83
CA GLY A 295 -1.05 15.47 -0.82
C GLY A 295 -2.55 15.73 -0.81
N PHE A 296 -3.31 14.69 -0.49
CA PHE A 296 -4.78 14.68 -0.48
C PHE A 296 -5.38 15.24 0.82
N GLY A 297 -4.58 15.98 1.59
CA GLY A 297 -4.96 16.56 2.85
C GLY A 297 -3.84 17.42 3.45
N PRO A 298 -4.07 18.03 4.64
CA PRO A 298 -3.07 18.83 5.32
C PRO A 298 -1.94 17.97 5.88
N VAL A 299 -0.75 18.56 6.00
CA VAL A 299 0.43 17.95 6.64
C VAL A 299 0.64 18.59 8.00
N CYS A 300 0.65 17.77 9.05
CA CYS A 300 0.87 18.17 10.44
C CYS A 300 2.24 17.70 10.92
N TYR A 301 3.02 18.61 11.49
CA TYR A 301 4.39 18.35 11.93
C TYR A 301 4.53 18.18 13.45
N ASP A 302 3.45 18.32 14.18
CA ASP A 302 3.38 18.14 15.64
C ASP A 302 2.00 17.65 16.06
N LEU A 303 1.89 17.23 17.33
CA LEU A 303 0.67 16.68 17.88
C LEU A 303 -0.46 17.73 17.94
N ASP A 304 -0.15 18.96 18.30
CA ASP A 304 -1.16 20.01 18.42
C ASP A 304 -1.80 20.37 17.09
N SER A 305 -0.99 20.50 16.03
CA SER A 305 -1.50 20.73 14.67
C SER A 305 -2.37 19.57 14.19
N ALA A 306 -1.96 18.31 14.44
CA ALA A 306 -2.73 17.13 14.06
C ALA A 306 -4.08 17.08 14.78
N VAL A 307 -4.10 17.32 16.09
CA VAL A 307 -5.34 17.36 16.90
C VAL A 307 -6.28 18.46 16.41
N ASN A 308 -5.76 19.67 16.17
CA ASN A 308 -6.57 20.80 15.71
C ASN A 308 -7.21 20.52 14.35
N GLU A 309 -6.46 20.01 13.39
CA GLU A 309 -6.96 19.62 12.06
C GLU A 309 -8.03 18.53 12.15
N LEU A 310 -7.85 17.53 13.01
CA LEU A 310 -8.83 16.46 13.19
C LEU A 310 -10.10 16.95 13.87
N VAL A 311 -9.99 17.82 14.88
CA VAL A 311 -11.15 18.44 15.52
C VAL A 311 -11.96 19.25 14.52
N GLU A 312 -11.29 20.08 13.69
CA GLU A 312 -11.96 20.84 12.64
C GLU A 312 -12.59 19.93 11.58
N LEU A 313 -11.88 18.88 11.15
CA LEU A 313 -12.37 17.94 10.15
C LEU A 313 -13.64 17.21 10.64
N ILE A 314 -13.64 16.72 11.90
CA ILE A 314 -14.79 16.05 12.51
C ILE A 314 -15.95 17.04 12.72
N ASP A 315 -15.66 18.29 13.11
CA ASP A 315 -16.68 19.30 13.28
C ASP A 315 -17.42 19.65 11.97
N ASN A 316 -16.72 19.53 10.83
CA ASN A 316 -17.24 19.70 9.48
C ASN A 316 -17.68 18.37 8.83
N ASP A 317 -18.06 17.35 9.62
CA ASP A 317 -18.55 16.04 9.17
C ASP A 317 -17.62 15.35 8.14
N CYS A 318 -16.30 15.49 8.33
CA CYS A 318 -15.24 14.92 7.48
C CYS A 318 -15.36 15.28 6.00
N LYS A 319 -15.77 16.51 5.69
CA LYS A 319 -15.83 17.01 4.30
C LYS A 319 -14.42 17.16 3.71
N ASN A 320 -14.19 16.52 2.56
CA ASN A 320 -12.90 16.61 1.86
C ASN A 320 -12.74 17.99 1.19
N LYS A 321 -11.76 18.78 1.64
CA LYS A 321 -11.39 20.09 1.06
C LYS A 321 -10.36 19.97 -0.07
N TYR A 322 -9.80 18.76 -0.31
CA TYR A 322 -8.71 18.49 -1.25
C TYR A 322 -9.16 17.66 -2.45
N ILE A 323 -10.45 17.67 -2.75
CA ILE A 323 -11.03 16.86 -3.82
C ILE A 323 -10.39 17.16 -5.19
N ASP A 324 -10.07 18.42 -5.48
CA ASP A 324 -9.43 18.80 -6.73
C ASP A 324 -8.04 18.16 -6.91
N ARG A 325 -7.29 17.95 -5.82
CA ARG A 325 -6.00 17.25 -5.87
C ARG A 325 -6.17 15.76 -6.17
N VAL A 326 -7.21 15.14 -5.62
CA VAL A 326 -7.58 13.75 -5.90
C VAL A 326 -7.93 13.60 -7.38
N GLU A 327 -8.83 14.43 -7.90
CA GLU A 327 -9.29 14.37 -9.30
C GLU A 327 -8.19 14.70 -10.30
N ASN A 328 -7.24 15.58 -9.93
CA ASN A 328 -6.07 15.87 -10.75
C ASN A 328 -5.02 14.76 -10.76
N PHE A 329 -4.96 13.96 -9.71
CA PHE A 329 -3.98 12.86 -9.62
C PHE A 329 -4.44 11.63 -10.39
N PHE A 330 -5.69 11.20 -10.17
CA PHE A 330 -6.22 9.98 -10.77
C PHE A 330 -6.88 10.26 -12.11
N VAL A 331 -6.38 9.69 -13.19
CA VAL A 331 -6.92 9.86 -14.54
C VAL A 331 -8.24 9.10 -14.73
N ASN A 332 -8.34 7.94 -14.09
CA ASN A 332 -9.51 7.05 -14.18
C ASN A 332 -10.12 6.92 -12.77
N ILE A 333 -10.93 7.89 -12.39
CA ILE A 333 -11.69 7.87 -11.15
C ILE A 333 -13.18 7.94 -11.50
N ASP A 334 -13.92 6.90 -11.14
CA ASP A 334 -15.37 6.79 -11.41
C ASP A 334 -16.21 7.51 -10.35
#